data_3f49a1fa8dbf0cf24f5c1f508f02d642
#
_entry.id   3f49a1fa8dbf0cf24f5c1f508f02d642
#
_cell.length_a   1.000
_cell.length_b   1.000
_cell.length_c   1.000
_cell.angle_alpha   90.00
_cell.angle_beta   90.00
_cell.angle_gamma   90.00
#
_symmetry.space_group_name_H-M   'P 1'
#
loop_
_entity.id
_entity.type
_entity.pdbx_description
1 polymer ?
#
loop_
_entity_poly.entity_id
_entity_poly.type
_entity_poly.pdbx_seq_one_letter_code
_entity_poly.pdbx_strand_id
1 'polypeptide(L)'
;RGYGITSGVRVKGKKVEGFTSGKWNIPDGTKSTYHGFYRMNDQVVFHYEIGEAKVYDWIDGKEKFTYHRKIHGKLPEGVDFSGNEAFLKSLTSTKEFAIRPAKAQWQDKKVITRGKRGKVLNGSPYVIDTLTVPYRDLNPYKTPMRIGGVDVLSDGRIAVCTIMGDVWIVSGVNDKLDRLVWKRFAAGLNQPLGLV
;
A
#
# COMPACT_ATOMS: atom_id res chain seq x y z
N ARG A 1 10.59 -8.11 17.41
CA ARG A 1 10.03 -9.00 16.37
C ARG A 1 10.63 -8.57 15.06
N GLY A 2 11.49 -9.41 14.45
CA GLY A 2 12.26 -9.05 13.28
C GLY A 2 11.37 -8.84 12.06
N TYR A 3 11.51 -7.69 11.43
CA TYR A 3 11.00 -7.46 10.10
C TYR A 3 11.96 -8.12 9.11
N GLY A 4 11.47 -9.04 8.33
CA GLY A 4 12.23 -9.72 7.30
C GLY A 4 11.27 -10.49 6.41
N ILE A 5 11.66 -10.76 5.17
CA ILE A 5 10.90 -11.65 4.31
C ILE A 5 10.90 -13.03 4.96
N THR A 6 9.76 -13.38 5.57
CA THR A 6 9.58 -14.68 6.19
C THR A 6 9.45 -15.76 5.13
N SER A 7 10.05 -16.88 5.43
CA SER A 7 10.05 -18.19 4.77
C SER A 7 9.09 -18.40 3.59
N GLY A 8 9.65 -18.64 2.43
CA GLY A 8 8.96 -19.33 1.36
C GLY A 8 8.43 -18.48 0.25
N VAL A 9 9.32 -17.91 -0.55
CA VAL A 9 8.95 -17.42 -1.88
C VAL A 9 8.38 -18.58 -2.69
N ARG A 10 7.14 -18.43 -3.16
CA ARG A 10 6.48 -19.40 -4.07
C ARG A 10 6.31 -18.76 -5.43
N VAL A 11 6.70 -19.46 -6.48
CA VAL A 11 6.45 -19.07 -7.87
C VAL A 11 5.52 -20.08 -8.48
N LYS A 12 4.38 -19.63 -9.02
CA LYS A 12 3.33 -20.51 -9.57
C LYS A 12 2.95 -21.66 -8.61
N GLY A 13 2.89 -21.36 -7.30
CA GLY A 13 2.53 -22.34 -6.27
C GLY A 13 3.67 -23.28 -5.82
N LYS A 14 4.80 -23.32 -6.50
CA LYS A 14 5.96 -24.14 -6.11
C LYS A 14 6.88 -23.34 -5.19
N LYS A 15 7.32 -23.97 -4.09
CA LYS A 15 8.31 -23.37 -3.19
C LYS A 15 9.64 -23.25 -3.92
N VAL A 16 10.25 -22.06 -3.88
CA VAL A 16 11.59 -21.87 -4.39
C VAL A 16 12.56 -22.40 -3.34
N GLU A 17 13.24 -23.51 -3.66
CA GLU A 17 14.25 -24.08 -2.78
C GLU A 17 15.44 -23.15 -2.63
N GLY A 18 16.04 -23.12 -1.44
CA GLY A 18 17.19 -22.27 -1.14
C GLY A 18 16.86 -20.87 -0.61
N PHE A 19 15.60 -20.43 -0.72
CA PHE A 19 15.14 -19.21 -0.07
C PHE A 19 14.58 -19.51 1.33
N THR A 20 15.46 -19.67 2.28
CA THR A 20 15.08 -19.65 3.69
C THR A 20 15.39 -18.29 4.26
N SER A 21 14.47 -17.81 5.08
CA SER A 21 14.47 -16.47 5.66
C SER A 21 15.80 -16.07 6.29
N GLY A 22 16.34 -14.97 5.82
CA GLY A 22 17.28 -14.22 6.64
C GLY A 22 16.57 -13.54 7.81
N LYS A 23 17.25 -13.40 8.92
CA LYS A 23 16.72 -12.80 10.14
C LYS A 23 17.68 -11.71 10.62
N TRP A 24 17.10 -10.57 10.97
CA TRP A 24 17.81 -9.58 11.75
C TRP A 24 17.92 -10.03 13.20
N ASN A 25 19.12 -9.96 13.74
CA ASN A 25 19.40 -10.06 15.17
C ASN A 25 19.50 -8.62 15.68
N ILE A 26 18.49 -8.20 16.42
CA ILE A 26 18.37 -6.83 16.91
C ILE A 26 18.38 -6.90 18.44
N PRO A 27 19.36 -6.30 19.12
CA PRO A 27 19.40 -6.24 20.58
C PRO A 27 18.14 -5.56 21.15
N ASP A 28 17.73 -6.00 22.34
CA ASP A 28 16.62 -5.40 23.05
C ASP A 28 16.84 -3.90 23.29
N GLY A 29 15.77 -3.12 23.12
CA GLY A 29 15.83 -1.66 23.24
C GLY A 29 16.23 -0.93 21.97
N THR A 30 16.71 -1.62 20.92
CA THR A 30 16.98 -0.99 19.62
C THR A 30 15.66 -0.65 18.92
N LYS A 31 15.46 0.64 18.62
CA LYS A 31 14.27 1.09 17.89
C LYS A 31 14.31 0.56 16.46
N SER A 32 13.23 -0.04 16.02
CA SER A 32 13.01 -0.36 14.61
C SER A 32 11.66 0.16 14.15
N THR A 33 11.62 0.76 12.96
CA THR A 33 10.41 1.38 12.41
C THR A 33 10.20 0.93 10.98
N TYR A 34 9.02 0.37 10.68
CA TYR A 34 8.65 0.03 9.32
C TYR A 34 7.96 1.24 8.66
N HIS A 35 8.47 1.70 7.51
CA HIS A 35 7.96 2.84 6.77
C HIS A 35 7.02 2.45 5.63
N GLY A 36 6.96 1.18 5.27
CA GLY A 36 6.13 0.71 4.17
C GLY A 36 6.95 0.15 3.02
N PHE A 37 6.38 0.21 1.82
CA PHE A 37 7.07 -0.24 0.61
C PHE A 37 6.85 0.72 -0.55
N TYR A 38 7.79 0.71 -1.47
CA TYR A 38 7.69 1.40 -2.76
C TYR A 38 7.43 0.36 -3.85
N ARG A 39 6.49 0.66 -4.74
CA ARG A 39 6.30 -0.13 -5.94
C ARG A 39 6.95 0.59 -7.11
N MET A 40 7.93 -0.04 -7.72
CA MET A 40 8.70 0.52 -8.83
C MET A 40 8.69 -0.47 -9.99
N ASN A 41 7.93 -0.14 -11.04
CA ASN A 41 7.67 -1.04 -12.15
C ASN A 41 7.09 -2.38 -11.66
N ASP A 42 7.82 -3.46 -11.83
CA ASP A 42 7.50 -4.82 -11.39
C ASP A 42 8.17 -5.23 -10.07
N GLN A 43 8.90 -4.31 -9.44
CA GLN A 43 9.59 -4.55 -8.17
C GLN A 43 8.85 -3.93 -6.99
N VAL A 44 8.94 -4.60 -5.84
CA VAL A 44 8.50 -4.08 -4.54
C VAL A 44 9.73 -3.90 -3.66
N VAL A 45 9.92 -2.70 -3.14
CA VAL A 45 11.05 -2.33 -2.29
C VAL A 45 10.52 -2.01 -0.91
N PHE A 46 10.90 -2.79 0.08
CA PHE A 46 10.55 -2.56 1.47
C PHE A 46 11.49 -1.53 2.09
N HIS A 47 10.95 -0.60 2.85
CA HIS A 47 11.69 0.43 3.56
C HIS A 47 11.41 0.35 5.06
N TYR A 48 12.46 0.27 5.83
CA TYR A 48 12.41 0.30 7.30
C TYR A 48 13.70 0.87 7.87
N GLU A 49 13.68 1.21 9.14
CA GLU A 49 14.83 1.72 9.88
C GLU A 49 15.16 0.82 11.06
N ILE A 50 16.46 0.70 11.34
CA ILE A 50 17.00 0.07 12.55
C ILE A 50 17.95 1.08 13.20
N GLY A 51 17.54 1.62 14.36
CA GLY A 51 18.18 2.82 14.89
C GLY A 51 18.03 3.98 13.90
N GLU A 52 19.15 4.55 13.44
CA GLU A 52 19.18 5.60 12.43
C GLU A 52 19.51 5.08 11.01
N ALA A 53 19.79 3.79 10.89
CA ALA A 53 20.10 3.19 9.60
C ALA A 53 18.84 2.91 8.79
N LYS A 54 18.78 3.43 7.56
CA LYS A 54 17.69 3.15 6.61
C LYS A 54 18.01 1.91 5.80
N VAL A 55 17.09 0.96 5.78
CA VAL A 55 17.24 -0.31 5.07
C VAL A 55 16.21 -0.42 3.97
N TYR A 56 16.67 -0.82 2.80
CA TYR A 56 15.84 -1.08 1.62
C TYR A 56 16.08 -2.51 1.15
N ASP A 57 15.02 -3.30 1.11
CA ASP A 57 15.05 -4.69 0.69
C ASP A 57 14.18 -4.92 -0.54
N TRP A 58 14.66 -5.62 -1.54
CA TRP A 58 13.88 -6.02 -2.70
C TRP A 58 14.38 -7.33 -3.31
N ILE A 59 13.51 -7.94 -4.12
CA ILE A 59 13.83 -9.15 -4.87
C ILE A 59 13.81 -8.82 -6.36
N ASP A 60 14.77 -9.33 -7.08
CA ASP A 60 14.90 -9.20 -8.52
C ASP A 60 15.02 -10.60 -9.16
N GLY A 61 14.50 -10.75 -10.40
CA GLY A 61 14.66 -11.96 -11.20
C GLY A 61 13.35 -12.60 -11.65
N LYS A 62 13.43 -13.34 -12.77
CA LYS A 62 12.30 -14.09 -13.36
C LYS A 62 12.41 -15.59 -13.13
N GLU A 63 13.58 -16.16 -13.42
CA GLU A 63 13.86 -17.58 -13.26
C GLU A 63 14.74 -17.86 -12.05
N LYS A 64 15.70 -16.98 -11.81
CA LYS A 64 16.57 -17.02 -10.61
C LYS A 64 16.36 -15.73 -9.82
N PHE A 65 15.99 -15.88 -8.56
CA PHE A 65 15.76 -14.75 -7.67
C PHE A 65 17.04 -14.33 -6.99
N THR A 66 17.29 -13.02 -7.01
CA THR A 66 18.36 -12.37 -6.27
C THR A 66 17.73 -11.44 -5.23
N TYR A 67 18.16 -11.58 -4.00
CA TYR A 67 17.76 -10.69 -2.93
C TYR A 67 18.76 -9.54 -2.82
N HIS A 68 18.25 -8.34 -2.77
CA HIS A 68 19.04 -7.12 -2.65
C HIS A 68 18.74 -6.44 -1.33
N ARG A 69 19.77 -5.92 -0.70
CA ARG A 69 19.67 -5.07 0.47
C ARG A 69 20.60 -3.88 0.33
N LYS A 70 20.09 -2.71 0.60
CA LYS A 70 20.89 -1.49 0.70
C LYS A 70 20.67 -0.84 2.06
N ILE A 71 21.76 -0.52 2.74
CA ILE A 71 21.75 0.14 4.04
C ILE A 71 22.38 1.52 3.86
N HIS A 72 21.67 2.55 4.30
CA HIS A 72 22.17 3.91 4.40
C HIS A 72 22.32 4.27 5.87
N GLY A 73 23.51 4.73 6.24
CA GLY A 73 23.88 4.97 7.63
C GLY A 73 24.54 3.77 8.29
N LYS A 74 24.88 3.93 9.56
CA LYS A 74 25.55 2.89 10.36
C LYS A 74 24.51 2.14 11.18
N LEU A 75 24.54 0.81 11.12
CA LEU A 75 23.72 -0.01 12.00
C LEU A 75 24.16 0.17 13.46
N PRO A 76 23.24 0.13 14.41
CA PRO A 76 23.57 0.11 15.83
C PRO A 76 24.48 -1.05 16.19
N GLU A 77 25.26 -0.89 17.24
CA GLU A 77 26.14 -1.95 17.75
C GLU A 77 25.33 -3.19 18.13
N GLY A 78 25.87 -4.36 17.82
CA GLY A 78 25.24 -5.65 18.06
C GLY A 78 24.08 -6.01 17.11
N VAL A 79 23.74 -5.13 16.16
CA VAL A 79 22.79 -5.47 15.09
C VAL A 79 23.52 -6.19 13.97
N ASP A 80 23.10 -7.41 13.70
CA ASP A 80 23.61 -8.20 12.59
C ASP A 80 22.47 -8.86 11.80
N PHE A 81 22.84 -9.54 10.73
CA PHE A 81 21.90 -10.24 9.87
C PHE A 81 22.38 -11.67 9.66
N SER A 82 21.53 -12.63 10.00
CA SER A 82 21.79 -14.05 9.80
C SER A 82 20.83 -14.68 8.79
N GLY A 83 21.29 -15.70 8.11
CA GLY A 83 20.50 -16.47 7.16
C GLY A 83 21.27 -17.75 6.78
N ASN A 84 20.63 -18.62 5.99
CA ASN A 84 21.38 -19.73 5.44
C ASN A 84 22.38 -19.24 4.38
N GLU A 85 23.36 -20.08 4.10
CA GLU A 85 24.46 -19.75 3.18
C GLU A 85 23.96 -19.37 1.77
N ALA A 86 22.96 -20.07 1.25
CA ALA A 86 22.37 -19.78 -0.07
C ALA A 86 21.69 -18.41 -0.08
N PHE A 87 20.99 -18.05 1.00
CA PHE A 87 20.37 -16.74 1.13
C PHE A 87 21.41 -15.63 1.25
N LEU A 88 22.42 -15.82 2.10
CA LEU A 88 23.50 -14.83 2.27
C LEU A 88 24.27 -14.61 0.97
N LYS A 89 24.54 -15.67 0.21
CA LYS A 89 25.14 -15.57 -1.13
C LYS A 89 24.23 -14.88 -2.17
N SER A 90 22.91 -14.90 -1.97
CA SER A 90 21.96 -14.22 -2.85
C SER A 90 21.87 -12.71 -2.57
N LEU A 91 22.41 -12.24 -1.44
CA LEU A 91 22.45 -10.81 -1.11
C LEU A 91 23.49 -10.11 -1.98
N THR A 92 23.03 -9.18 -2.80
CA THR A 92 23.94 -8.30 -3.54
C THR A 92 23.70 -6.86 -3.11
N SER A 93 24.77 -6.19 -2.69
CA SER A 93 24.76 -4.78 -2.27
C SER A 93 25.05 -3.80 -3.41
N THR A 94 25.30 -4.31 -4.62
CA THR A 94 25.90 -3.51 -5.71
C THR A 94 24.91 -2.77 -6.57
N LYS A 95 23.61 -3.11 -6.54
CA LYS A 95 22.61 -2.45 -7.37
C LYS A 95 22.23 -1.11 -6.76
N GLU A 96 22.49 -0.03 -7.51
CA GLU A 96 22.00 1.29 -7.16
C GLU A 96 20.47 1.32 -7.22
N PHE A 97 19.88 1.78 -6.15
CA PHE A 97 18.44 1.95 -6.03
C PHE A 97 18.12 3.42 -5.76
N ALA A 98 17.48 4.07 -6.71
CA ALA A 98 17.02 5.46 -6.54
C ALA A 98 15.49 5.47 -6.45
N ILE A 99 14.97 5.86 -5.29
CA ILE A 99 13.54 6.17 -5.14
C ILE A 99 13.28 7.43 -5.96
N ARG A 100 12.51 7.28 -7.03
CA ARG A 100 12.06 8.40 -7.86
C ARG A 100 10.56 8.53 -7.72
N PRO A 101 10.00 9.76 -7.61
CA PRO A 101 8.58 9.97 -7.70
C PRO A 101 8.05 9.33 -8.99
N ALA A 102 7.16 8.37 -8.86
CA ALA A 102 6.52 7.73 -10.01
C ALA A 102 5.36 8.60 -10.51
N LYS A 103 5.04 8.46 -11.80
CA LYS A 103 3.78 9.01 -12.33
C LYS A 103 2.61 8.34 -11.62
N ALA A 104 1.54 9.07 -11.38
CA ALA A 104 0.32 8.53 -10.78
C ALA A 104 -0.19 7.34 -11.61
N GLN A 105 -0.22 6.16 -11.02
CA GLN A 105 -0.53 4.90 -11.73
C GLN A 105 -1.98 4.82 -12.23
N TRP A 106 -2.87 5.63 -11.66
CA TRP A 106 -4.31 5.55 -11.93
C TRP A 106 -4.89 6.87 -12.44
N GLN A 107 -4.04 7.75 -13.00
CA GLN A 107 -4.42 9.10 -13.37
C GLN A 107 -5.61 9.14 -14.35
N ASP A 108 -5.68 8.20 -15.26
CA ASP A 108 -6.66 8.19 -16.34
C ASP A 108 -7.90 7.32 -16.04
N LYS A 109 -7.87 6.53 -14.97
CA LYS A 109 -8.99 5.65 -14.61
C LYS A 109 -9.94 6.37 -13.65
N LYS A 110 -10.98 6.94 -14.21
CA LYS A 110 -12.08 7.59 -13.48
C LYS A 110 -13.37 6.78 -13.66
N VAL A 111 -14.17 6.75 -12.62
CA VAL A 111 -15.52 6.17 -12.67
C VAL A 111 -16.51 7.29 -12.41
N ILE A 112 -17.59 7.31 -13.19
CA ILE A 112 -18.67 8.28 -13.01
C ILE A 112 -19.89 7.53 -12.50
N THR A 113 -20.44 8.00 -11.40
CA THR A 113 -21.72 7.53 -10.87
C THR A 113 -22.68 8.73 -10.70
N ARG A 114 -23.93 8.45 -10.39
CA ARG A 114 -24.93 9.46 -10.05
C ARG A 114 -25.38 9.23 -8.62
N GLY A 115 -25.52 10.30 -7.86
CA GLY A 115 -26.17 10.26 -6.57
C GLY A 115 -27.68 10.43 -6.70
N LYS A 116 -28.35 10.41 -5.57
CA LYS A 116 -29.79 10.65 -5.45
C LYS A 116 -30.03 11.61 -4.29
N ARG A 117 -30.66 12.72 -4.58
CA ARG A 117 -31.11 13.67 -3.54
C ARG A 117 -32.25 13.06 -2.74
N GLY A 118 -32.19 13.24 -1.46
CA GLY A 118 -33.27 12.91 -0.54
C GLY A 118 -34.47 13.83 -0.74
N LYS A 119 -35.61 13.39 -0.28
CA LYS A 119 -36.83 14.22 -0.19
C LYS A 119 -37.05 14.61 1.26
N VAL A 120 -37.47 15.84 1.46
CA VAL A 120 -37.98 16.26 2.76
C VAL A 120 -39.25 15.46 3.07
N LEU A 121 -39.21 14.68 4.13
CA LEU A 121 -40.38 13.92 4.62
C LEU A 121 -40.99 14.68 5.79
N ASN A 122 -42.32 14.86 5.80
CA ASN A 122 -43.00 15.48 6.93
C ASN A 122 -42.69 14.71 8.23
N GLY A 123 -42.23 15.46 9.24
CA GLY A 123 -41.86 14.90 10.53
C GLY A 123 -40.43 14.35 10.65
N SER A 124 -39.65 14.36 9.56
CA SER A 124 -38.23 14.00 9.62
C SER A 124 -37.37 15.27 9.71
N PRO A 125 -36.48 15.36 10.72
CA PRO A 125 -35.56 16.50 10.83
C PRO A 125 -34.37 16.39 9.84
N TYR A 126 -34.25 15.28 9.10
CA TYR A 126 -33.11 15.01 8.22
C TYR A 126 -33.54 14.70 6.79
N VAL A 127 -32.70 15.09 5.84
CA VAL A 127 -32.76 14.68 4.45
C VAL A 127 -31.52 13.82 4.16
N ILE A 128 -31.73 12.65 3.57
CA ILE A 128 -30.65 11.71 3.26
C ILE A 128 -30.36 11.73 1.77
N ASP A 129 -29.20 12.24 1.41
CA ASP A 129 -28.67 12.15 0.06
C ASP A 129 -27.83 10.86 -0.09
N THR A 130 -27.94 10.23 -1.24
CA THR A 130 -27.22 8.96 -1.50
C THR A 130 -26.16 9.19 -2.56
N LEU A 131 -24.92 8.84 -2.26
CA LEU A 131 -23.83 8.79 -3.23
C LEU A 131 -23.65 7.34 -3.70
N THR A 132 -23.85 7.09 -5.00
CA THR A 132 -23.71 5.73 -5.54
C THR A 132 -22.24 5.37 -5.66
N VAL A 133 -21.84 4.32 -4.96
CA VAL A 133 -20.48 3.78 -4.96
C VAL A 133 -20.25 2.92 -6.21
N PRO A 134 -19.09 3.06 -6.92
CA PRO A 134 -18.76 2.20 -8.05
C PRO A 134 -18.34 0.81 -7.56
N TYR A 135 -19.31 -0.07 -7.38
CA TYR A 135 -19.11 -1.41 -6.82
C TYR A 135 -18.82 -2.43 -7.94
N ARG A 136 -17.86 -3.32 -7.74
CA ARG A 136 -17.47 -4.44 -8.62
C ARG A 136 -17.42 -4.08 -10.11
N ASP A 137 -18.50 -4.29 -10.84
CA ASP A 137 -18.53 -4.15 -12.32
C ASP A 137 -18.38 -2.71 -12.80
N LEU A 138 -18.81 -1.76 -12.01
CA LEU A 138 -18.57 -0.33 -12.26
C LEU A 138 -17.13 0.09 -11.93
N ASN A 139 -16.43 -0.72 -11.16
CA ASN A 139 -15.07 -0.43 -10.73
C ASN A 139 -14.06 -1.00 -11.73
N PRO A 140 -13.18 -0.19 -12.35
CA PRO A 140 -12.21 -0.66 -13.34
C PRO A 140 -11.20 -1.67 -12.78
N TYR A 141 -11.11 -1.79 -11.46
CA TYR A 141 -10.27 -2.76 -10.76
C TYR A 141 -11.02 -4.02 -10.32
N LYS A 142 -12.32 -4.11 -10.61
CA LYS A 142 -13.20 -5.24 -10.25
C LYS A 142 -13.23 -5.58 -8.76
N THR A 143 -12.86 -4.62 -7.91
CA THR A 143 -12.84 -4.80 -6.45
C THR A 143 -14.16 -4.39 -5.82
N PRO A 144 -14.63 -5.09 -4.77
CA PRO A 144 -15.74 -4.62 -3.96
C PRO A 144 -15.32 -3.37 -3.17
N MET A 145 -16.21 -2.39 -3.08
CA MET A 145 -15.99 -1.19 -2.29
C MET A 145 -16.77 -1.28 -0.97
N ARG A 146 -16.22 -1.98 -0.01
CA ARG A 146 -16.75 -1.97 1.37
C ARG A 146 -16.13 -0.78 2.09
N ILE A 147 -16.96 0.20 2.41
CA ILE A 147 -16.52 1.46 3.02
C ILE A 147 -15.99 1.18 4.44
N GLY A 148 -14.78 1.65 4.70
CA GLY A 148 -14.13 1.62 6.01
C GLY A 148 -14.16 2.98 6.73
N GLY A 149 -14.13 4.06 5.97
CA GLY A 149 -14.20 5.42 6.49
C GLY A 149 -14.46 6.43 5.38
N VAL A 150 -14.96 7.59 5.78
CA VAL A 150 -15.28 8.73 4.91
C VAL A 150 -14.84 9.99 5.60
N ASP A 151 -14.24 10.91 4.85
CA ASP A 151 -13.92 12.25 5.31
C ASP A 151 -14.20 13.29 4.24
N VAL A 152 -14.48 14.53 4.64
CA VAL A 152 -14.76 15.64 3.73
C VAL A 152 -13.56 16.56 3.70
N LEU A 153 -12.93 16.69 2.54
CA LEU A 153 -11.78 17.55 2.34
C LEU A 153 -12.20 19.04 2.35
N SER A 154 -11.27 19.91 2.68
CA SER A 154 -11.51 21.37 2.78
C SER A 154 -12.02 22.01 1.48
N ASP A 155 -11.80 21.38 0.33
CA ASP A 155 -12.28 21.81 -0.99
C ASP A 155 -13.63 21.21 -1.39
N GLY A 156 -14.33 20.52 -0.46
CA GLY A 156 -15.64 19.91 -0.68
C GLY A 156 -15.61 18.56 -1.38
N ARG A 157 -14.45 18.02 -1.75
CA ARG A 157 -14.32 16.63 -2.19
C ARG A 157 -14.49 15.68 -1.02
N ILE A 158 -14.85 14.45 -1.30
CA ILE A 158 -14.98 13.41 -0.28
C ILE A 158 -13.86 12.37 -0.48
N ALA A 159 -13.16 12.08 0.59
CA ALA A 159 -12.24 10.96 0.66
C ALA A 159 -12.96 9.72 1.22
N VAL A 160 -12.77 8.57 0.59
CA VAL A 160 -13.42 7.31 0.98
C VAL A 160 -12.36 6.22 1.02
N CYS A 161 -12.15 5.61 2.18
CA CYS A 161 -11.34 4.40 2.25
C CYS A 161 -12.20 3.14 2.27
N THR A 162 -11.63 2.05 1.76
CA THR A 162 -12.30 0.75 1.73
C THR A 162 -11.53 -0.27 2.54
N ILE A 163 -12.22 -1.20 3.21
CA ILE A 163 -11.57 -2.31 3.93
C ILE A 163 -10.69 -3.17 3.01
N MET A 164 -10.89 -3.06 1.70
CA MET A 164 -10.06 -3.76 0.69
C MET A 164 -8.72 -3.08 0.46
N GLY A 165 -8.44 -1.94 1.12
CA GLY A 165 -7.15 -1.26 1.07
C GLY A 165 -7.04 -0.13 0.06
N ASP A 166 -8.13 0.31 -0.52
CA ASP A 166 -8.15 1.45 -1.45
C ASP A 166 -8.56 2.75 -0.75
N VAL A 167 -8.02 3.87 -1.21
CA VAL A 167 -8.54 5.22 -0.93
C VAL A 167 -9.00 5.84 -2.24
N TRP A 168 -10.19 6.41 -2.23
CA TRP A 168 -10.81 7.08 -3.36
C TRP A 168 -11.12 8.53 -3.04
N ILE A 169 -10.95 9.40 -4.03
CA ILE A 169 -11.39 10.79 -3.95
C ILE A 169 -12.59 10.95 -4.88
N VAL A 170 -13.67 11.49 -4.31
CA VAL A 170 -14.94 11.77 -5.00
C VAL A 170 -15.05 13.26 -5.21
N SER A 171 -15.23 13.67 -6.44
CA SER A 171 -15.52 15.06 -6.82
C SER A 171 -16.87 15.17 -7.51
N GLY A 172 -17.38 16.39 -7.64
CA GLY A 172 -18.70 16.64 -8.21
C GLY A 172 -19.85 16.44 -7.21
N VAL A 173 -19.53 16.47 -5.91
CA VAL A 173 -20.52 16.45 -4.83
C VAL A 173 -21.11 17.86 -4.73
N ASN A 174 -22.23 18.05 -5.36
CA ASN A 174 -22.95 19.33 -5.42
C ASN A 174 -24.47 19.10 -5.25
N ASP A 175 -25.25 20.15 -5.29
CA ASP A 175 -26.69 20.06 -5.07
C ASP A 175 -27.45 19.17 -6.05
N LYS A 176 -26.91 18.88 -7.22
CA LYS A 176 -27.54 18.00 -8.22
C LYS A 176 -27.21 16.55 -8.04
N LEU A 177 -26.01 16.23 -7.55
CA LEU A 177 -25.44 14.87 -7.42
C LEU A 177 -25.51 14.07 -8.74
N ASP A 178 -25.60 14.75 -9.88
CA ASP A 178 -25.83 14.12 -11.19
C ASP A 178 -24.55 13.53 -11.80
N ARG A 179 -23.38 13.94 -11.28
CA ARG A 179 -22.09 13.52 -11.80
C ARG A 179 -21.03 13.42 -10.71
N LEU A 180 -20.94 12.26 -10.06
CA LEU A 180 -19.92 11.94 -9.07
C LEU A 180 -18.73 11.31 -9.77
N VAL A 181 -17.56 11.91 -9.69
CA VAL A 181 -16.34 11.42 -10.31
C VAL A 181 -15.44 10.78 -9.24
N TRP A 182 -15.30 9.49 -9.32
CA TRP A 182 -14.47 8.68 -8.41
C TRP A 182 -13.10 8.44 -9.02
N LYS A 183 -12.06 8.76 -8.28
CA LYS A 183 -10.68 8.53 -8.67
C LYS A 183 -9.94 7.82 -7.54
N ARG A 184 -9.31 6.68 -7.83
CA ARG A 184 -8.49 6.00 -6.84
C ARG A 184 -7.23 6.82 -6.57
N PHE A 185 -7.00 7.13 -5.31
CA PHE A 185 -5.87 7.92 -4.82
C PHE A 185 -4.74 7.02 -4.33
N ALA A 186 -5.07 6.00 -3.53
CA ALA A 186 -4.12 5.04 -2.98
C ALA A 186 -4.69 3.63 -3.00
N ALA A 187 -3.83 2.63 -2.96
CA ALA A 187 -4.18 1.22 -2.83
C ALA A 187 -3.10 0.45 -2.08
N GLY A 188 -3.43 -0.74 -1.59
CA GLY A 188 -2.49 -1.61 -0.88
C GLY A 188 -2.38 -1.31 0.61
N LEU A 189 -3.31 -0.56 1.17
CA LEU A 189 -3.41 -0.36 2.61
C LEU A 189 -3.98 -1.61 3.28
N ASN A 190 -3.67 -1.80 4.56
CA ASN A 190 -4.22 -2.92 5.32
C ASN A 190 -5.47 -2.47 6.09
N GLN A 191 -6.65 -2.77 5.55
CA GLN A 191 -7.94 -2.54 6.16
C GLN A 191 -8.10 -1.15 6.82
N PRO A 192 -7.95 -0.06 6.06
CA PRO A 192 -8.12 1.28 6.62
C PRO A 192 -9.56 1.48 7.09
N LEU A 193 -9.73 1.87 8.35
CA LEU A 193 -11.03 2.07 8.99
C LEU A 193 -11.33 3.53 9.29
N GLY A 194 -10.44 4.44 8.91
CA GLY A 194 -10.62 5.87 9.11
C GLY A 194 -9.75 6.69 8.18
N LEU A 195 -10.09 7.95 8.04
CA LEU A 195 -9.34 9.00 7.33
C LEU A 195 -9.30 10.22 8.26
N VAL A 196 -8.15 10.89 8.28
CA VAL A 196 -7.92 12.14 9.04
C VAL A 196 -7.18 13.11 8.14
#